data_fb76150166806136431eb117b3bb6116
#
_entry.id   fb76150166806136431eb117b3bb6116
#
_cell.length_a   1.000
_cell.length_b   1.000
_cell.length_c   1.000
_cell.angle_alpha   90.00
_cell.angle_beta   90.00
_cell.angle_gamma   90.00
#
_symmetry.space_group_name_H-M   'P 1'
#
loop_
_entity.id
_entity.type
_entity.pdbx_description
1 polymer ?
#
loop_
_entity_poly.entity_id
_entity_poly.type
_entity_poly.pdbx_seq_one_letter_code
_entity_poly.pdbx_strand_id
1 'polypeptide(L)'
;LAEAVEDPRNHRYSVSSGIANLRREVAARYWKRYGVRLDPDDEVIACIGSKEGFSHMCLALMGPGDTAIVPSPSFPIHVYSVLLASGNVISLDCRDPDEFLSNISYACQHLEPKPKVVIVNFPHNPTTTCIESDFYVDLVRLAKRFGFLVISDFAYADICFDGYQAPSFLSAPGALDVGVEFTTMSKGYSMAGWRIGFCTGNAEMIRALATIKGYYDYGIFQPVQIAAIIAMRHCEAAVESVAAEYQVRRDALCDGLERLGWDVTRPRASMFIWTPIPEPWAEMGSIEFALKLLDEAGVACSPGRGFGEEGENFLRLAIVENSQRLRQAVRQIDRCLKTETTTTGS
;
A
#
# COMPACT_ATOMS: atom_id res chain seq x y z
N LEU A 1 -0.05 22.30 -14.07
CA LEU A 1 0.71 22.75 -12.91
C LEU A 1 1.39 24.10 -13.18
N ALA A 2 2.13 24.27 -14.29
CA ALA A 2 2.83 25.50 -14.63
C ALA A 2 1.88 26.70 -14.61
N GLU A 3 0.76 26.63 -15.32
CA GLU A 3 -0.28 27.68 -15.35
C GLU A 3 -0.82 28.00 -13.95
N ALA A 4 -1.06 26.97 -13.12
CA ALA A 4 -1.56 27.17 -11.75
C ALA A 4 -0.52 27.82 -10.83
N VAL A 5 0.77 27.59 -11.06
CA VAL A 5 1.87 28.23 -10.31
C VAL A 5 2.03 29.71 -10.70
N GLU A 6 1.72 30.09 -11.94
CA GLU A 6 1.78 31.49 -12.38
C GLU A 6 0.69 32.38 -11.77
N ASP A 7 -0.41 31.80 -11.26
CA ASP A 7 -1.46 32.57 -10.59
C ASP A 7 -1.09 32.89 -9.14
N PRO A 8 -0.83 34.18 -8.79
CA PRO A 8 -0.42 34.58 -7.45
C PRO A 8 -1.46 34.24 -6.35
N ARG A 9 -2.71 34.05 -6.71
CA ARG A 9 -3.77 33.68 -5.76
C ARG A 9 -3.57 32.28 -5.19
N ASN A 10 -2.79 31.42 -5.86
CA ASN A 10 -2.52 30.03 -5.45
C ASN A 10 -1.34 29.90 -4.47
N HIS A 11 -0.66 31.02 -4.11
CA HIS A 11 0.53 31.01 -3.23
C HIS A 11 0.22 31.30 -1.77
N ARG A 12 -1.03 31.56 -1.41
CA ARG A 12 -1.45 31.73 -0.02
C ARG A 12 -1.60 30.38 0.68
N TYR A 13 -1.70 30.39 2.00
CA TYR A 13 -2.07 29.19 2.76
C TYR A 13 -3.32 28.55 2.19
N SER A 14 -3.25 27.23 1.98
CA SER A 14 -4.38 26.44 1.51
C SER A 14 -5.28 26.00 2.67
N VAL A 15 -6.40 25.38 2.36
CA VAL A 15 -7.26 24.72 3.35
C VAL A 15 -6.63 23.39 3.73
N SER A 16 -6.45 23.11 5.03
CA SER A 16 -5.80 21.89 5.51
C SER A 16 -6.45 20.60 5.05
N SER A 17 -7.77 20.59 4.86
CA SER A 17 -8.53 19.45 4.32
C SER A 17 -8.44 19.31 2.79
N GLY A 18 -7.79 20.24 2.09
CA GLY A 18 -7.77 20.33 0.64
C GLY A 18 -8.93 21.17 0.07
N ILE A 19 -8.73 21.75 -1.13
CA ILE A 19 -9.73 22.61 -1.76
C ILE A 19 -11.01 21.83 -2.10
N ALA A 20 -12.18 22.47 -1.98
CA ALA A 20 -13.49 21.83 -2.15
C ALA A 20 -13.63 21.09 -3.51
N ASN A 21 -13.09 21.67 -4.59
CA ASN A 21 -13.14 21.04 -5.91
C ASN A 21 -12.33 19.73 -5.96
N LEU A 22 -11.20 19.64 -5.23
CA LEU A 22 -10.42 18.42 -5.14
C LEU A 22 -11.21 17.32 -4.40
N ARG A 23 -11.81 17.67 -3.25
CA ARG A 23 -12.60 16.71 -2.48
C ARG A 23 -13.81 16.19 -3.26
N ARG A 24 -14.50 17.07 -4.00
CA ARG A 24 -15.59 16.66 -4.93
C ARG A 24 -15.10 15.71 -6.02
N GLU A 25 -13.91 15.94 -6.56
CA GLU A 25 -13.35 15.08 -7.60
C GLU A 25 -12.99 13.70 -7.05
N VAL A 26 -12.45 13.62 -5.83
CA VAL A 26 -12.20 12.35 -5.14
C VAL A 26 -13.51 11.59 -4.90
N ALA A 27 -14.54 12.27 -4.39
CA ALA A 27 -15.86 11.67 -4.19
C ALA A 27 -16.47 11.16 -5.51
N ALA A 28 -16.36 11.93 -6.59
CA ALA A 28 -16.82 11.53 -7.93
C ALA A 28 -16.07 10.31 -8.45
N ARG A 29 -14.74 10.22 -8.20
CA ARG A 29 -13.93 9.05 -8.55
C ARG A 29 -14.37 7.79 -7.79
N TYR A 30 -14.64 7.89 -6.50
CA TYR A 30 -15.15 6.78 -5.70
C TYR A 30 -16.51 6.29 -6.20
N TRP A 31 -17.40 7.21 -6.53
CA TRP A 31 -18.67 6.85 -7.15
C TRP A 31 -18.50 6.13 -8.49
N LYS A 32 -17.66 6.68 -9.37
CA LYS A 32 -17.43 6.11 -10.72
C LYS A 32 -16.80 4.72 -10.67
N ARG A 33 -15.82 4.51 -9.79
CA ARG A 33 -15.02 3.27 -9.78
C ARG A 33 -15.58 2.19 -8.87
N TYR A 34 -16.14 2.56 -7.73
CA TYR A 34 -16.51 1.62 -6.68
C TYR A 34 -17.98 1.69 -6.30
N GLY A 35 -18.75 2.60 -6.89
CA GLY A 35 -20.16 2.81 -6.53
C GLY A 35 -20.37 3.40 -5.13
N VAL A 36 -19.31 3.94 -4.52
CA VAL A 36 -19.34 4.50 -3.16
C VAL A 36 -19.71 5.98 -3.22
N ARG A 37 -20.76 6.36 -2.51
CA ARG A 37 -21.16 7.77 -2.35
C ARG A 37 -20.49 8.33 -1.10
N LEU A 38 -19.73 9.40 -1.27
CA LEU A 38 -19.06 10.14 -0.21
C LEU A 38 -19.55 11.57 -0.18
N ASP A 39 -19.74 12.10 1.03
CA ASP A 39 -19.88 13.54 1.23
C ASP A 39 -18.48 14.19 1.10
N PRO A 40 -18.25 15.06 0.10
CA PRO A 40 -16.94 15.65 -0.09
C PRO A 40 -16.54 16.63 1.02
N ASP A 41 -17.45 17.09 1.86
CA ASP A 41 -17.15 18.03 2.92
C ASP A 41 -16.80 17.34 4.25
N ASP A 42 -17.40 16.21 4.56
CA ASP A 42 -17.21 15.48 5.82
C ASP A 42 -16.46 14.14 5.69
N GLU A 43 -16.46 13.51 4.51
CA GLU A 43 -15.94 12.15 4.31
C GLU A 43 -14.71 12.09 3.40
N VAL A 44 -14.11 13.24 3.04
CA VAL A 44 -12.94 13.32 2.17
C VAL A 44 -11.95 14.37 2.67
N ILE A 45 -10.67 13.99 2.81
CA ILE A 45 -9.59 14.91 3.15
C ILE A 45 -8.35 14.61 2.28
N ALA A 46 -7.67 15.67 1.83
CA ALA A 46 -6.40 15.56 1.10
C ALA A 46 -5.22 15.45 2.09
N CYS A 47 -4.22 14.65 1.71
CA CYS A 47 -3.02 14.37 2.50
C CYS A 47 -1.76 14.64 1.68
N ILE A 48 -0.66 14.99 2.34
CA ILE A 48 0.66 15.18 1.73
C ILE A 48 1.27 13.79 1.38
N GLY A 49 0.58 13.07 0.48
CA GLY A 49 0.70 11.64 0.22
C GLY A 49 0.00 10.81 1.29
N SER A 50 -0.44 9.60 0.93
CA SER A 50 -1.15 8.70 1.86
C SER A 50 -0.34 8.38 3.11
N LYS A 51 0.98 8.28 3.01
CA LYS A 51 1.87 7.95 4.13
C LYS A 51 1.81 8.97 5.28
N GLU A 52 1.75 10.27 4.98
CA GLU A 52 1.59 11.32 5.98
C GLU A 52 0.22 11.21 6.65
N GLY A 53 -0.85 11.16 5.85
CA GLY A 53 -2.21 11.06 6.38
C GLY A 53 -2.41 9.81 7.23
N PHE A 54 -1.84 8.68 6.82
CA PHE A 54 -1.87 7.42 7.56
C PHE A 54 -1.22 7.56 8.95
N SER A 55 -0.04 8.15 9.01
CA SER A 55 0.66 8.37 10.27
C SER A 55 -0.10 9.33 11.20
N HIS A 56 -0.65 10.41 10.65
CA HIS A 56 -1.47 11.35 11.41
C HIS A 56 -2.80 10.75 11.85
N MET A 57 -3.39 9.82 11.08
CA MET A 57 -4.58 9.09 11.51
C MET A 57 -4.29 8.21 12.73
N CYS A 58 -3.17 7.50 12.75
CA CYS A 58 -2.76 6.74 13.93
C CYS A 58 -2.58 7.66 15.15
N LEU A 59 -1.93 8.83 14.99
CA LEU A 59 -1.80 9.83 16.06
C LEU A 59 -3.16 10.39 16.53
N ALA A 60 -4.13 10.52 15.62
CA ALA A 60 -5.47 11.00 15.95
C ALA A 60 -6.30 9.99 16.74
N LEU A 61 -6.10 8.71 16.48
CA LEU A 61 -6.96 7.64 17.01
C LEU A 61 -6.35 6.92 18.21
N MET A 62 -5.02 6.91 18.35
CA MET A 62 -4.31 6.05 19.29
C MET A 62 -3.48 6.84 20.29
N GLY A 63 -3.20 6.20 21.41
CA GLY A 63 -2.33 6.71 22.48
C GLY A 63 -1.79 5.57 23.33
N PRO A 64 -1.07 5.90 24.44
CA PRO A 64 -0.53 4.90 25.35
C PRO A 64 -1.61 3.92 25.85
N GLY A 65 -1.33 2.61 25.71
CA GLY A 65 -2.25 1.55 26.13
C GLY A 65 -3.20 1.06 25.01
N ASP A 66 -3.42 1.84 23.96
CA ASP A 66 -4.20 1.38 22.81
C ASP A 66 -3.41 0.34 21.99
N THR A 67 -4.11 -0.60 21.38
CA THR A 67 -3.53 -1.69 20.58
C THR A 67 -4.06 -1.66 19.17
N ALA A 68 -3.18 -1.84 18.18
CA ALA A 68 -3.57 -2.05 16.79
C ALA A 68 -3.12 -3.43 16.28
N ILE A 69 -3.98 -4.06 15.47
CA ILE A 69 -3.59 -5.20 14.63
C ILE A 69 -3.01 -4.65 13.33
N VAL A 70 -1.83 -5.16 12.95
CA VAL A 70 -1.09 -4.79 11.75
C VAL A 70 -0.80 -6.05 10.94
N PRO A 71 -0.97 -6.03 9.60
CA PRO A 71 -0.62 -7.17 8.76
C PRO A 71 0.88 -7.47 8.86
N SER A 72 1.26 -8.74 8.78
CA SER A 72 2.66 -9.20 8.74
C SER A 72 2.85 -10.19 7.57
N PRO A 73 3.95 -10.13 6.82
CA PRO A 73 4.94 -9.05 6.77
C PRO A 73 4.30 -7.69 6.49
N SER A 74 4.92 -6.56 6.86
CA SER A 74 4.26 -5.24 6.78
C SER A 74 5.11 -4.18 6.09
N PHE A 75 4.45 -3.31 5.34
CA PHE A 75 5.11 -2.06 4.96
C PHE A 75 5.39 -1.22 6.22
N PRO A 76 6.62 -0.75 6.45
CA PRO A 76 7.05 -0.20 7.73
C PRO A 76 6.15 0.89 8.33
N ILE A 77 5.48 1.70 7.49
CA ILE A 77 4.60 2.77 8.00
C ILE A 77 3.44 2.23 8.84
N HIS A 78 2.94 1.02 8.56
CA HIS A 78 1.84 0.45 9.31
C HIS A 78 2.23 0.18 10.77
N VAL A 79 3.42 -0.36 10.99
CA VAL A 79 3.96 -0.61 12.33
C VAL A 79 4.41 0.70 13.00
N TYR A 80 5.25 1.48 12.31
CA TYR A 80 5.84 2.67 12.92
C TYR A 80 4.84 3.77 13.21
N SER A 81 3.74 3.90 12.47
CA SER A 81 2.70 4.88 12.78
C SER A 81 2.00 4.59 14.11
N VAL A 82 1.77 3.31 14.42
CA VAL A 82 1.22 2.87 15.70
C VAL A 82 2.20 3.15 16.84
N LEU A 83 3.47 2.80 16.65
CA LEU A 83 4.52 3.04 17.66
C LEU A 83 4.75 4.54 17.92
N LEU A 84 4.72 5.38 16.88
CA LEU A 84 4.82 6.84 17.01
C LEU A 84 3.63 7.45 17.76
N ALA A 85 2.46 6.82 17.67
CA ALA A 85 1.28 7.15 18.46
C ALA A 85 1.34 6.58 19.89
N SER A 86 2.46 5.97 20.30
CA SER A 86 2.64 5.26 21.59
C SER A 86 1.67 4.09 21.79
N GLY A 87 1.13 3.52 20.70
CA GLY A 87 0.29 2.34 20.72
C GLY A 87 1.08 1.04 20.70
N ASN A 88 0.43 -0.05 21.07
CA ASN A 88 0.94 -1.42 20.96
C ASN A 88 0.59 -2.03 19.60
N VAL A 89 1.49 -2.87 19.07
CA VAL A 89 1.31 -3.56 17.79
C VAL A 89 1.11 -5.06 18.04
N ILE A 90 0.07 -5.63 17.43
CA ILE A 90 -0.11 -7.07 17.26
C ILE A 90 0.06 -7.35 15.75
N SER A 91 1.11 -8.07 15.40
CA SER A 91 1.37 -8.50 14.02
C SER A 91 0.66 -9.81 13.74
N LEU A 92 -0.14 -9.88 12.67
CA LEU A 92 -0.83 -11.10 12.23
C LEU A 92 -0.50 -11.37 10.77
N ASP A 93 -0.21 -12.64 10.44
CA ASP A 93 0.06 -13.04 9.06
C ASP A 93 -1.17 -12.76 8.17
N CYS A 94 -0.94 -12.08 7.06
CA CYS A 94 -1.97 -11.68 6.10
C CYS A 94 -1.84 -12.35 4.73
N ARG A 95 -0.93 -13.33 4.60
CA ARG A 95 -0.68 -14.02 3.32
C ARG A 95 -1.86 -14.90 2.92
N ASP A 96 -2.56 -15.45 3.91
CA ASP A 96 -3.88 -16.07 3.73
C ASP A 96 -4.96 -15.13 4.31
N PRO A 97 -5.83 -14.54 3.47
CA PRO A 97 -6.85 -13.59 3.93
C PRO A 97 -7.90 -14.18 4.87
N ASP A 98 -8.27 -15.45 4.71
CA ASP A 98 -9.29 -16.12 5.56
C ASP A 98 -8.71 -16.42 6.94
N GLU A 99 -7.46 -16.89 6.98
CA GLU A 99 -6.74 -17.08 8.24
C GLU A 99 -6.52 -15.74 8.95
N PHE A 100 -6.19 -14.68 8.21
CA PHE A 100 -6.04 -13.34 8.77
C PHE A 100 -7.32 -12.85 9.47
N LEU A 101 -8.50 -13.00 8.85
CA LEU A 101 -9.80 -12.67 9.47
C LEU A 101 -10.06 -13.52 10.73
N SER A 102 -9.74 -14.80 10.68
CA SER A 102 -9.90 -15.71 11.82
C SER A 102 -9.01 -15.29 12.98
N ASN A 103 -7.76 -14.92 12.71
CA ASN A 103 -6.79 -14.44 13.70
C ASN A 103 -7.18 -13.08 14.29
N ILE A 104 -7.75 -12.15 13.48
CA ILE A 104 -8.34 -10.89 13.99
C ILE A 104 -9.46 -11.22 14.99
N SER A 105 -10.38 -12.12 14.62
CA SER A 105 -11.48 -12.52 15.51
C SER A 105 -10.97 -13.14 16.82
N TYR A 106 -9.97 -14.01 16.73
CA TYR A 106 -9.33 -14.62 17.90
C TYR A 106 -8.68 -13.57 18.81
N ALA A 107 -7.90 -12.66 18.25
CA ALA A 107 -7.24 -11.58 18.98
C ALA A 107 -8.28 -10.71 19.73
N CYS A 108 -9.35 -10.32 19.07
CA CYS A 108 -10.42 -9.53 19.69
C CYS A 108 -11.18 -10.26 20.81
N GLN A 109 -11.17 -11.59 20.82
CA GLN A 109 -11.83 -12.38 21.87
C GLN A 109 -10.94 -12.63 23.08
N HIS A 110 -9.62 -12.78 22.88
CA HIS A 110 -8.73 -13.35 23.89
C HIS A 110 -7.65 -12.38 24.39
N LEU A 111 -7.41 -11.26 23.70
CA LEU A 111 -6.38 -10.32 24.12
C LEU A 111 -6.96 -9.14 24.91
N GLU A 112 -6.17 -8.66 25.89
CA GLU A 112 -6.43 -7.42 26.63
C GLU A 112 -5.15 -6.59 26.66
N PRO A 113 -5.19 -5.29 26.36
CA PRO A 113 -6.37 -4.54 25.89
C PRO A 113 -6.83 -5.00 24.52
N LYS A 114 -8.13 -4.93 24.27
CA LYS A 114 -8.71 -5.29 22.97
C LYS A 114 -8.17 -4.38 21.86
N PRO A 115 -7.97 -4.91 20.65
CA PRO A 115 -7.56 -4.10 19.52
C PRO A 115 -8.55 -2.96 19.25
N LYS A 116 -8.06 -1.73 19.19
CA LYS A 116 -8.84 -0.52 18.89
C LYS A 116 -8.87 -0.24 17.38
N VAL A 117 -7.76 -0.58 16.70
CA VAL A 117 -7.58 -0.36 15.26
C VAL A 117 -7.11 -1.65 14.59
N VAL A 118 -7.65 -1.95 13.43
CA VAL A 118 -7.15 -2.97 12.51
C VAL A 118 -6.70 -2.29 11.23
N ILE A 119 -5.45 -2.49 10.87
CA ILE A 119 -4.84 -1.96 9.64
C ILE A 119 -4.88 -3.06 8.58
N VAL A 120 -5.31 -2.73 7.37
CA VAL A 120 -5.30 -3.62 6.21
C VAL A 120 -4.65 -2.92 5.02
N ASN A 121 -4.00 -3.69 4.17
CA ASN A 121 -3.37 -3.18 2.95
C ASN A 121 -3.52 -4.21 1.83
N PHE A 122 -4.45 -4.00 0.92
CA PHE A 122 -4.66 -4.88 -0.24
C PHE A 122 -4.95 -4.04 -1.50
N PRO A 123 -4.25 -4.28 -2.63
CA PRO A 123 -3.14 -5.22 -2.84
C PRO A 123 -1.96 -4.96 -1.91
N HIS A 124 -1.40 -6.04 -1.33
CA HIS A 124 -0.51 -5.96 -0.20
C HIS A 124 0.95 -5.61 -0.58
N ASN A 125 1.59 -4.79 0.21
CA ASN A 125 3.03 -4.56 0.19
C ASN A 125 3.63 -5.09 1.51
N PRO A 126 4.48 -6.13 1.49
CA PRO A 126 5.29 -6.59 0.36
C PRO A 126 4.74 -7.81 -0.41
N THR A 127 3.80 -8.60 0.12
CA THR A 127 3.50 -9.95 -0.32
C THR A 127 2.72 -10.04 -1.63
N THR A 128 2.21 -8.90 -2.14
CA THR A 128 1.36 -8.79 -3.32
C THR A 128 0.01 -9.53 -3.21
N THR A 129 -0.33 -10.01 -2.02
CA THR A 129 -1.62 -10.66 -1.74
C THR A 129 -2.78 -9.77 -2.18
N CYS A 130 -3.73 -10.35 -2.87
CA CYS A 130 -4.96 -9.73 -3.32
C CYS A 130 -6.16 -10.41 -2.68
N ILE A 131 -7.25 -9.67 -2.53
CA ILE A 131 -8.50 -10.15 -1.92
C ILE A 131 -9.67 -9.93 -2.87
N GLU A 132 -10.78 -10.61 -2.58
CA GLU A 132 -12.08 -10.35 -3.20
C GLU A 132 -12.95 -9.51 -2.24
N SER A 133 -14.07 -9.00 -2.74
CA SER A 133 -14.96 -8.08 -2.00
C SER A 133 -15.49 -8.66 -0.69
N ASP A 134 -15.71 -9.98 -0.64
CA ASP A 134 -16.28 -10.66 0.52
C ASP A 134 -15.39 -10.54 1.78
N PHE A 135 -14.07 -10.48 1.58
CA PHE A 135 -13.13 -10.19 2.68
C PHE A 135 -13.52 -8.92 3.45
N TYR A 136 -13.82 -7.84 2.75
CA TYR A 136 -14.18 -6.58 3.40
C TYR A 136 -15.56 -6.62 4.05
N VAL A 137 -16.51 -7.40 3.49
CA VAL A 137 -17.80 -7.62 4.14
C VAL A 137 -17.63 -8.31 5.50
N ASP A 138 -16.77 -9.32 5.56
CA ASP A 138 -16.48 -10.03 6.80
C ASP A 138 -15.68 -9.18 7.78
N LEU A 139 -14.69 -8.41 7.31
CA LEU A 139 -13.95 -7.46 8.15
C LEU A 139 -14.86 -6.41 8.79
N VAL A 140 -15.79 -5.82 8.03
CA VAL A 140 -16.78 -4.84 8.56
C VAL A 140 -17.68 -5.49 9.59
N ARG A 141 -18.10 -6.75 9.37
CA ARG A 141 -18.90 -7.51 10.36
C ARG A 141 -18.13 -7.71 11.66
N LEU A 142 -16.84 -8.06 11.58
CA LEU A 142 -15.97 -8.17 12.76
C LEU A 142 -15.78 -6.82 13.45
N ALA A 143 -15.53 -5.74 12.69
CA ALA A 143 -15.39 -4.40 13.25
C ALA A 143 -16.62 -3.97 14.04
N LYS A 144 -17.81 -4.16 13.49
CA LYS A 144 -19.08 -3.87 14.20
C LYS A 144 -19.30 -4.75 15.42
N ARG A 145 -18.92 -6.03 15.34
CA ARG A 145 -19.08 -6.97 16.45
C ARG A 145 -18.17 -6.66 17.63
N PHE A 146 -16.91 -6.31 17.36
CA PHE A 146 -15.88 -6.13 18.40
C PHE A 146 -15.57 -4.66 18.72
N GLY A 147 -16.08 -3.71 17.94
CA GLY A 147 -15.95 -2.28 18.20
C GLY A 147 -14.60 -1.69 17.80
N PHE A 148 -13.83 -2.32 16.91
CA PHE A 148 -12.58 -1.75 16.39
C PHE A 148 -12.82 -0.90 15.14
N LEU A 149 -11.89 0.04 14.89
CA LEU A 149 -11.84 0.86 13.68
C LEU A 149 -10.93 0.23 12.63
N VAL A 150 -11.24 0.45 11.35
CA VAL A 150 -10.44 -0.05 10.22
C VAL A 150 -9.71 1.09 9.54
N ILE A 151 -8.41 0.93 9.30
CA ILE A 151 -7.61 1.79 8.42
C ILE A 151 -7.14 0.95 7.23
N SER A 152 -7.69 1.23 6.05
CA SER A 152 -7.32 0.57 4.79
C SER A 152 -6.27 1.40 4.05
N ASP A 153 -5.09 0.83 3.77
CA ASP A 153 -4.09 1.42 2.85
C ASP A 153 -4.30 0.83 1.45
N PHE A 154 -4.83 1.63 0.55
CA PHE A 154 -5.23 1.23 -0.80
C PHE A 154 -4.33 1.86 -1.88
N ALA A 155 -3.03 1.94 -1.58
CA ALA A 155 -2.06 2.63 -2.43
C ALA A 155 -1.88 2.01 -3.82
N TYR A 156 -2.17 0.72 -4.00
CA TYR A 156 -1.96 -0.03 -5.26
C TYR A 156 -3.26 -0.31 -6.02
N ALA A 157 -4.36 0.36 -5.69
CA ALA A 157 -5.67 0.22 -6.30
C ALA A 157 -5.69 0.28 -7.84
N ASP A 158 -4.79 1.06 -8.41
CA ASP A 158 -4.72 1.36 -9.85
C ASP A 158 -3.72 0.48 -10.63
N ILE A 159 -2.92 -0.36 -9.94
CA ILE A 159 -1.93 -1.23 -10.58
C ILE A 159 -2.38 -2.68 -10.40
N CYS A 160 -3.31 -3.09 -11.26
CA CYS A 160 -3.90 -4.42 -11.30
C CYS A 160 -3.69 -5.03 -12.68
N PHE A 161 -3.60 -6.35 -12.75
CA PHE A 161 -3.23 -7.12 -13.94
C PHE A 161 -4.27 -8.19 -14.25
N ASP A 162 -4.26 -8.70 -15.48
CA ASP A 162 -5.04 -9.85 -15.92
C ASP A 162 -6.56 -9.72 -15.65
N GLY A 163 -7.08 -8.49 -15.74
CA GLY A 163 -8.49 -8.19 -15.50
C GLY A 163 -8.92 -8.13 -14.03
N TYR A 164 -8.00 -8.35 -13.08
CA TYR A 164 -8.28 -8.14 -11.66
C TYR A 164 -8.55 -6.66 -11.38
N GLN A 165 -9.54 -6.41 -10.55
CA GLN A 165 -9.85 -5.08 -10.00
C GLN A 165 -9.88 -5.16 -8.49
N ALA A 166 -8.97 -4.46 -7.85
CA ALA A 166 -8.91 -4.44 -6.39
C ALA A 166 -10.19 -3.79 -5.82
N PRO A 167 -10.90 -4.48 -4.91
CA PRO A 167 -12.07 -3.90 -4.27
C PRO A 167 -11.67 -2.79 -3.30
N SER A 168 -12.49 -1.72 -3.22
CA SER A 168 -12.38 -0.73 -2.16
C SER A 168 -13.00 -1.26 -0.87
N PHE A 169 -12.33 -1.02 0.28
CA PHE A 169 -12.91 -1.30 1.59
C PHE A 169 -14.24 -0.59 1.78
N LEU A 170 -14.35 0.64 1.30
CA LEU A 170 -15.57 1.45 1.45
C LEU A 170 -16.76 0.94 0.63
N SER A 171 -16.54 0.02 -0.32
CA SER A 171 -17.64 -0.62 -1.06
C SER A 171 -18.38 -1.69 -0.23
N ALA A 172 -17.80 -2.16 0.88
CA ALA A 172 -18.46 -3.10 1.77
C ALA A 172 -19.59 -2.43 2.56
N PRO A 173 -20.78 -3.07 2.68
CA PRO A 173 -21.92 -2.50 3.40
C PRO A 173 -21.57 -2.14 4.86
N GLY A 174 -21.71 -0.87 5.20
CA GLY A 174 -21.45 -0.35 6.55
C GLY A 174 -19.97 -0.05 6.84
N ALA A 175 -19.10 -0.05 5.83
CA ALA A 175 -17.68 0.33 5.99
C ALA A 175 -17.52 1.79 6.45
N LEU A 176 -18.36 2.71 5.96
CA LEU A 176 -18.36 4.11 6.38
C LEU A 176 -18.66 4.31 7.88
N ASP A 177 -19.28 3.32 8.53
CA ASP A 177 -19.54 3.39 9.97
C ASP A 177 -18.28 3.09 10.82
N VAL A 178 -17.32 2.33 10.25
CA VAL A 178 -16.24 1.71 11.03
C VAL A 178 -14.83 2.03 10.54
N GLY A 179 -14.65 2.73 9.42
CA GLY A 179 -13.28 2.94 8.96
C GLY A 179 -13.09 3.94 7.84
N VAL A 180 -11.81 4.08 7.46
CA VAL A 180 -11.33 4.96 6.40
C VAL A 180 -10.40 4.21 5.44
N GLU A 181 -10.27 4.77 4.25
CA GLU A 181 -9.40 4.25 3.20
C GLU A 181 -8.44 5.33 2.71
N PHE A 182 -7.16 5.00 2.61
CA PHE A 182 -6.10 5.86 2.09
C PHE A 182 -5.77 5.51 0.65
N THR A 183 -5.91 6.47 -0.25
CA THR A 183 -5.50 6.37 -1.65
C THR A 183 -4.41 7.39 -1.99
N THR A 184 -3.72 7.19 -3.10
CA THR A 184 -2.63 8.07 -3.52
C THR A 184 -2.52 8.15 -5.04
N MET A 185 -2.10 9.30 -5.54
CA MET A 185 -1.76 9.47 -6.96
C MET A 185 -0.31 9.06 -7.28
N SER A 186 0.47 8.63 -6.27
CA SER A 186 1.88 8.30 -6.41
C SER A 186 2.14 7.14 -7.36
N LYS A 187 1.23 6.17 -7.45
CA LYS A 187 1.42 4.91 -8.20
C LYS A 187 0.73 4.95 -9.55
N GLY A 188 -0.58 4.85 -9.60
CA GLY A 188 -1.34 4.82 -10.86
C GLY A 188 -1.13 6.05 -11.74
N TYR A 189 -1.00 7.23 -11.15
CA TYR A 189 -0.77 8.48 -11.87
C TYR A 189 0.71 8.83 -12.06
N SER A 190 1.65 8.01 -11.57
CA SER A 190 3.10 8.30 -11.59
C SER A 190 3.47 9.65 -10.95
N MET A 191 2.72 10.09 -9.94
CA MET A 191 2.86 11.39 -9.27
C MET A 191 3.52 11.26 -7.88
N ALA A 192 4.48 10.35 -7.72
CA ALA A 192 5.10 10.07 -6.42
C ALA A 192 5.77 11.30 -5.79
N GLY A 193 6.48 12.10 -6.56
CA GLY A 193 7.16 13.33 -6.11
C GLY A 193 6.21 14.48 -5.77
N TRP A 194 4.96 14.43 -6.21
CA TRP A 194 3.96 15.49 -5.99
C TRP A 194 3.37 15.49 -4.59
N ARG A 195 3.56 14.40 -3.84
CA ARG A 195 3.08 14.22 -2.47
C ARG A 195 1.60 14.51 -2.31
N ILE A 196 0.76 13.86 -3.09
CA ILE A 196 -0.68 13.98 -2.99
C ILE A 196 -1.36 12.62 -2.82
N GLY A 197 -2.22 12.53 -1.83
CA GLY A 197 -3.05 11.39 -1.50
C GLY A 197 -4.32 11.85 -0.80
N PHE A 198 -5.15 10.91 -0.44
CA PHE A 198 -6.47 11.18 0.13
C PHE A 198 -6.77 10.17 1.24
N CYS A 199 -7.51 10.62 2.24
CA CYS A 199 -8.22 9.77 3.18
C CYS A 199 -9.71 9.98 2.97
N THR A 200 -10.46 8.89 2.86
CA THR A 200 -11.91 8.89 2.64
C THR A 200 -12.59 7.92 3.59
N GLY A 201 -13.84 8.19 3.97
CA GLY A 201 -14.61 7.26 4.79
C GLY A 201 -15.29 7.92 5.99
N ASN A 202 -15.23 7.27 7.15
CA ASN A 202 -15.94 7.67 8.36
C ASN A 202 -15.72 9.15 8.72
N ALA A 203 -16.80 9.93 8.81
CA ALA A 203 -16.74 11.38 8.99
C ALA A 203 -16.08 11.80 10.32
N GLU A 204 -16.24 11.00 11.41
CA GLU A 204 -15.60 11.31 12.69
C GLU A 204 -14.10 11.10 12.63
N MET A 205 -13.64 10.02 11.97
CA MET A 205 -12.21 9.77 11.74
C MET A 205 -11.61 10.85 10.82
N ILE A 206 -12.31 11.26 9.76
CA ILE A 206 -11.89 12.36 8.89
C ILE A 206 -11.77 13.68 9.67
N ARG A 207 -12.72 13.98 10.54
CA ARG A 207 -12.67 15.18 11.42
C ARG A 207 -11.50 15.13 12.39
N ALA A 208 -11.21 13.96 12.97
CA ALA A 208 -10.06 13.78 13.86
C ALA A 208 -8.73 14.02 13.10
N LEU A 209 -8.59 13.46 11.89
CA LEU A 209 -7.43 13.70 11.02
C LEU A 209 -7.32 15.18 10.63
N ALA A 210 -8.42 15.83 10.25
CA ALA A 210 -8.45 17.25 9.90
C ALA A 210 -7.98 18.14 11.05
N THR A 211 -8.32 17.78 12.28
CA THR A 211 -7.88 18.49 13.49
C THR A 211 -6.35 18.45 13.62
N ILE A 212 -5.74 17.27 13.53
CA ILE A 212 -4.27 17.14 13.58
C ILE A 212 -3.62 17.90 12.44
N LYS A 213 -4.07 17.70 11.21
CA LYS A 213 -3.52 18.39 10.03
C LYS A 213 -3.61 19.91 10.13
N GLY A 214 -4.66 20.44 10.71
CA GLY A 214 -4.81 21.87 10.94
C GLY A 214 -3.72 22.47 11.84
N TYR A 215 -3.10 21.67 12.72
CA TYR A 215 -2.00 22.11 13.59
C TYR A 215 -0.61 21.77 13.07
N TYR A 216 -0.48 20.74 12.22
CA TYR A 216 0.82 20.23 11.78
C TYR A 216 1.28 20.77 10.42
N ASP A 217 0.41 20.87 9.40
CA ASP A 217 0.86 21.10 8.04
C ASP A 217 0.09 22.14 7.21
N TYR A 218 -1.06 22.60 7.61
CA TYR A 218 -1.94 23.51 6.85
C TYR A 218 -2.33 23.05 5.44
N GLY A 219 -2.01 21.80 5.06
CA GLY A 219 -2.41 21.19 3.80
C GLY A 219 -1.41 21.34 2.65
N ILE A 220 -1.87 21.03 1.45
CA ILE A 220 -1.06 20.88 0.24
C ILE A 220 -1.02 22.18 -0.54
N PHE A 221 0.12 22.49 -1.15
CA PHE A 221 0.26 23.62 -2.09
C PHE A 221 -0.82 23.59 -3.18
N GLN A 222 -1.57 24.69 -3.34
CA GLN A 222 -2.80 24.71 -4.16
C GLN A 222 -2.59 24.31 -5.62
N PRO A 223 -1.53 24.73 -6.33
CA PRO A 223 -1.26 24.28 -7.70
C PRO A 223 -1.17 22.76 -7.87
N VAL A 224 -0.62 22.04 -6.88
CA VAL A 224 -0.59 20.57 -6.91
C VAL A 224 -1.99 19.98 -6.82
N GLN A 225 -2.87 20.58 -6.00
CA GLN A 225 -4.26 20.16 -5.86
C GLN A 225 -5.04 20.39 -7.17
N ILE A 226 -4.84 21.53 -7.82
CA ILE A 226 -5.45 21.85 -9.14
C ILE A 226 -4.99 20.84 -10.19
N ALA A 227 -3.69 20.57 -10.25
CA ALA A 227 -3.14 19.58 -11.18
C ALA A 227 -3.70 18.16 -10.94
N ALA A 228 -3.91 17.77 -9.67
CA ALA A 228 -4.53 16.51 -9.31
C ALA A 228 -5.98 16.39 -9.80
N ILE A 229 -6.77 17.48 -9.70
CA ILE A 229 -8.13 17.53 -10.26
C ILE A 229 -8.10 17.26 -11.78
N ILE A 230 -7.21 17.93 -12.50
CA ILE A 230 -7.06 17.75 -13.95
C ILE A 230 -6.64 16.33 -14.29
N ALA A 231 -5.69 15.76 -13.52
CA ALA A 231 -5.24 14.39 -13.73
C ALA A 231 -6.38 13.37 -13.54
N MET A 232 -7.17 13.50 -12.47
CA MET A 232 -8.31 12.60 -12.22
C MET A 232 -9.39 12.70 -13.30
N ARG A 233 -9.63 13.90 -13.86
CA ARG A 233 -10.64 14.12 -14.89
C ARG A 233 -10.24 13.62 -16.27
N HIS A 234 -8.96 13.72 -16.62
CA HIS A 234 -8.53 13.63 -18.02
C HIS A 234 -7.43 12.60 -18.27
N CYS A 235 -6.83 11.99 -17.24
CA CYS A 235 -5.69 11.09 -17.41
C CYS A 235 -5.99 9.61 -17.06
N GLU A 236 -7.25 9.17 -17.14
CA GLU A 236 -7.62 7.76 -16.87
C GLU A 236 -6.88 6.81 -17.82
N ALA A 237 -6.82 7.12 -19.12
CA ALA A 237 -6.08 6.32 -20.10
C ALA A 237 -4.57 6.23 -19.79
N ALA A 238 -4.00 7.26 -19.15
CA ALA A 238 -2.60 7.20 -18.71
C ALA A 238 -2.43 6.23 -17.53
N VAL A 239 -3.39 6.17 -16.60
CA VAL A 239 -3.40 5.20 -15.49
C VAL A 239 -3.47 3.77 -16.02
N GLU A 240 -4.37 3.50 -16.98
CA GLU A 240 -4.47 2.20 -17.66
C GLU A 240 -3.18 1.83 -18.38
N SER A 241 -2.54 2.78 -19.06
CA SER A 241 -1.25 2.58 -19.72
C SER A 241 -0.13 2.26 -18.73
N VAL A 242 -0.13 2.90 -17.55
CA VAL A 242 0.84 2.61 -16.47
C VAL A 242 0.64 1.18 -15.96
N ALA A 243 -0.59 0.75 -15.70
CA ALA A 243 -0.88 -0.61 -15.27
C ALA A 243 -0.44 -1.65 -16.32
N ALA A 244 -0.74 -1.41 -17.61
CA ALA A 244 -0.32 -2.27 -18.71
C ALA A 244 1.22 -2.39 -18.82
N GLU A 245 1.95 -1.28 -18.65
CA GLU A 245 3.42 -1.31 -18.64
C GLU A 245 3.97 -2.11 -17.45
N TYR A 246 3.38 -1.97 -16.25
CA TYR A 246 3.75 -2.79 -15.10
C TYR A 246 3.44 -4.28 -15.32
N GLN A 247 2.37 -4.62 -16.00
CA GLN A 247 2.08 -6.01 -16.39
C GLN A 247 3.17 -6.58 -17.29
N VAL A 248 3.58 -5.85 -18.34
CA VAL A 248 4.68 -6.26 -19.23
C VAL A 248 6.00 -6.47 -18.46
N ARG A 249 6.28 -5.60 -17.49
CA ARG A 249 7.47 -5.70 -16.63
C ARG A 249 7.39 -6.90 -15.70
N ARG A 250 6.22 -7.14 -15.08
CA ARG A 250 5.94 -8.33 -14.26
C ARG A 250 6.22 -9.60 -15.05
N ASP A 251 5.63 -9.71 -16.23
CA ASP A 251 5.76 -10.89 -17.07
C ASP A 251 7.23 -11.11 -17.46
N ALA A 252 7.94 -10.05 -17.87
CA ALA A 252 9.35 -10.14 -18.24
C ALA A 252 10.25 -10.66 -17.10
N LEU A 253 9.97 -10.25 -15.84
CA LEU A 253 10.74 -10.71 -14.68
C LEU A 253 10.31 -12.10 -14.24
N CYS A 254 9.01 -12.38 -14.13
CA CYS A 254 8.51 -13.71 -13.74
C CYS A 254 8.95 -14.79 -14.73
N ASP A 255 8.73 -14.60 -16.05
CA ASP A 255 9.20 -15.53 -17.09
C ASP A 255 10.71 -15.76 -17.02
N GLY A 256 11.45 -14.70 -16.67
CA GLY A 256 12.89 -14.78 -16.53
C GLY A 256 13.30 -15.68 -15.37
N LEU A 257 12.74 -15.44 -14.18
CA LEU A 257 13.06 -16.19 -12.97
C LEU A 257 12.59 -17.64 -13.05
N GLU A 258 11.39 -17.89 -13.58
CA GLU A 258 10.86 -19.24 -13.79
C GLU A 258 11.77 -20.10 -14.68
N ARG A 259 12.36 -19.51 -15.75
CA ARG A 259 13.37 -20.18 -16.58
C ARG A 259 14.65 -20.56 -15.83
N LEU A 260 14.96 -19.90 -14.72
CA LEU A 260 16.06 -20.25 -13.84
C LEU A 260 15.69 -21.34 -12.82
N GLY A 261 14.45 -21.80 -12.83
CA GLY A 261 13.92 -22.75 -11.84
C GLY A 261 13.50 -22.09 -10.52
N TRP A 262 13.36 -20.76 -10.49
CA TRP A 262 12.93 -20.04 -9.31
C TRP A 262 11.40 -20.13 -9.19
N ASP A 263 10.90 -20.54 -8.03
CA ASP A 263 9.46 -20.60 -7.75
C ASP A 263 8.90 -19.19 -7.52
N VAL A 264 8.16 -18.69 -8.50
CA VAL A 264 7.65 -17.32 -8.51
C VAL A 264 6.13 -17.33 -8.63
N THR A 265 5.44 -16.84 -7.61
CA THR A 265 4.01 -16.54 -7.70
C THR A 265 3.81 -15.23 -8.47
N ARG A 266 3.08 -15.30 -9.62
CA ARG A 266 2.77 -14.09 -10.40
C ARG A 266 1.78 -13.22 -9.67
N PRO A 267 2.12 -11.97 -9.33
CA PRO A 267 1.19 -11.08 -8.66
C PRO A 267 0.06 -10.64 -9.61
N ARG A 268 -1.15 -10.55 -9.08
CA ARG A 268 -2.33 -10.00 -9.76
C ARG A 268 -2.39 -8.48 -9.70
N ALA A 269 -1.58 -7.85 -8.84
CA ALA A 269 -1.54 -6.40 -8.65
C ALA A 269 -0.22 -5.97 -8.00
N SER A 270 -0.05 -4.65 -7.80
CA SER A 270 1.11 -4.05 -7.17
C SER A 270 2.28 -3.86 -8.15
N MET A 271 3.40 -3.33 -7.67
CA MET A 271 4.62 -3.07 -8.44
C MET A 271 5.81 -3.88 -7.93
N PHE A 272 5.52 -5.04 -7.32
CA PHE A 272 6.50 -5.93 -6.71
C PHE A 272 6.25 -7.37 -7.13
N ILE A 273 7.29 -8.19 -6.97
CA ILE A 273 7.20 -9.64 -6.89
C ILE A 273 7.71 -10.01 -5.50
N TRP A 274 6.94 -10.83 -4.81
CA TRP A 274 7.30 -11.43 -3.55
C TRP A 274 7.58 -12.91 -3.79
N THR A 275 8.82 -13.34 -3.56
CA THR A 275 9.26 -14.68 -3.94
C THR A 275 10.15 -15.27 -2.87
N PRO A 276 10.06 -16.59 -2.59
CA PRO A 276 10.98 -17.26 -1.69
C PRO A 276 12.41 -17.21 -2.26
N ILE A 277 13.38 -17.30 -1.38
CA ILE A 277 14.78 -17.51 -1.76
C ILE A 277 14.89 -18.91 -2.36
N PRO A 278 15.51 -19.08 -3.56
CA PRO A 278 15.59 -20.40 -4.19
C PRO A 278 16.56 -21.32 -3.43
N GLU A 279 16.31 -22.64 -3.46
CA GLU A 279 17.26 -23.64 -3.01
C GLU A 279 18.50 -23.67 -3.95
N PRO A 280 19.71 -23.88 -3.43
CA PRO A 280 20.07 -24.20 -2.02
C PRO A 280 20.35 -22.98 -1.13
N TRP A 281 19.96 -21.76 -1.54
CA TRP A 281 20.29 -20.48 -0.89
C TRP A 281 19.35 -20.12 0.27
N ALA A 282 18.28 -20.87 0.49
CA ALA A 282 17.26 -20.56 1.51
C ALA A 282 17.84 -20.47 2.93
N GLU A 283 18.83 -21.31 3.27
CA GLU A 283 19.47 -21.28 4.59
C GLU A 283 20.34 -20.04 4.85
N MET A 284 20.68 -19.27 3.80
CA MET A 284 21.45 -18.03 3.93
C MET A 284 20.64 -16.92 4.62
N GLY A 285 19.33 -16.94 4.50
CA GLY A 285 18.45 -15.90 4.99
C GLY A 285 18.35 -14.70 4.03
N SER A 286 17.31 -13.89 4.22
CA SER A 286 16.93 -12.87 3.25
C SER A 286 17.92 -11.71 3.14
N ILE A 287 18.57 -11.32 4.24
CA ILE A 287 19.53 -10.21 4.26
C ILE A 287 20.80 -10.61 3.50
N GLU A 288 21.41 -11.72 3.87
CA GLU A 288 22.65 -12.17 3.26
C GLU A 288 22.46 -12.50 1.78
N PHE A 289 21.33 -13.12 1.42
CA PHE A 289 21.04 -13.40 0.02
C PHE A 289 20.77 -12.11 -0.80
N ALA A 290 20.13 -11.10 -0.22
CA ALA A 290 19.97 -9.80 -0.88
C ALA A 290 21.31 -9.08 -1.09
N LEU A 291 22.23 -9.16 -0.11
CA LEU A 291 23.60 -8.63 -0.23
C LEU A 291 24.40 -9.39 -1.29
N LYS A 292 24.30 -10.72 -1.33
CA LYS A 292 24.92 -11.54 -2.38
C LYS A 292 24.46 -11.09 -3.78
N LEU A 293 23.16 -10.91 -4.00
CA LEU A 293 22.64 -10.44 -5.29
C LEU A 293 23.12 -9.03 -5.62
N LEU A 294 23.28 -8.18 -4.63
CA LEU A 294 23.82 -6.82 -4.83
C LEU A 294 25.28 -6.86 -5.22
N ASP A 295 26.12 -7.59 -4.50
CA ASP A 295 27.57 -7.57 -4.64
C ASP A 295 28.04 -8.36 -5.88
N GLU A 296 27.45 -9.52 -6.15
CA GLU A 296 27.91 -10.42 -7.21
C GLU A 296 27.09 -10.27 -8.51
N ALA A 297 25.79 -9.96 -8.41
CA ALA A 297 24.93 -9.78 -9.57
C ALA A 297 24.66 -8.30 -9.91
N GLY A 298 25.01 -7.35 -9.04
CA GLY A 298 24.67 -5.94 -9.21
C GLY A 298 23.14 -5.70 -9.22
N VAL A 299 22.38 -6.55 -8.53
CA VAL A 299 20.91 -6.51 -8.47
C VAL A 299 20.45 -6.17 -7.05
N ALA A 300 19.94 -4.96 -6.88
CA ALA A 300 19.37 -4.53 -5.61
C ALA A 300 17.93 -5.03 -5.45
N CYS A 301 17.65 -5.69 -4.34
CA CYS A 301 16.31 -6.11 -3.93
C CYS A 301 16.10 -5.85 -2.44
N SER A 302 14.85 -5.96 -1.98
CA SER A 302 14.57 -5.78 -0.56
C SER A 302 14.54 -7.15 0.13
N PRO A 303 15.34 -7.36 1.20
CA PRO A 303 15.23 -8.56 2.00
C PRO A 303 13.87 -8.61 2.70
N GLY A 304 13.25 -9.78 2.74
CA GLY A 304 11.92 -9.93 3.32
C GLY A 304 11.90 -9.67 4.83
N ARG A 305 12.99 -9.96 5.54
CA ARG A 305 13.17 -9.62 6.96
C ARG A 305 12.94 -8.14 7.26
N GLY A 306 13.20 -7.24 6.30
CA GLY A 306 12.94 -5.81 6.43
C GLY A 306 11.45 -5.45 6.54
N PHE A 307 10.55 -6.42 6.36
CA PHE A 307 9.10 -6.26 6.48
C PHE A 307 8.49 -7.01 7.68
N GLY A 308 9.32 -7.71 8.45
CA GLY A 308 8.90 -8.51 9.61
C GLY A 308 9.54 -9.90 9.60
N GLU A 309 9.41 -10.62 10.72
CA GLU A 309 10.01 -11.95 10.88
C GLU A 309 9.44 -12.96 9.89
N GLU A 310 8.15 -12.89 9.58
CA GLU A 310 7.46 -13.74 8.61
C GLU A 310 7.93 -13.50 7.15
N GLY A 311 8.67 -12.42 6.93
CA GLY A 311 9.34 -12.13 5.65
C GLY A 311 10.70 -12.81 5.49
N GLU A 312 11.25 -13.45 6.53
CA GLU A 312 12.50 -14.22 6.40
C GLU A 312 12.34 -15.31 5.33
N ASN A 313 13.40 -15.61 4.62
CA ASN A 313 13.41 -16.51 3.46
C ASN A 313 12.68 -16.01 2.21
N PHE A 314 12.24 -14.73 2.18
CA PHE A 314 11.65 -14.11 1.01
C PHE A 314 12.43 -12.88 0.54
N LEU A 315 12.26 -12.53 -0.73
CA LEU A 315 12.71 -11.27 -1.31
C LEU A 315 11.53 -10.51 -1.90
N ARG A 316 11.59 -9.18 -1.82
CA ARG A 316 10.73 -8.31 -2.62
C ARG A 316 11.52 -7.69 -3.77
N LEU A 317 11.14 -8.05 -5.00
CA LEU A 317 11.71 -7.50 -6.22
C LEU A 317 10.78 -6.41 -6.76
N ALA A 318 11.30 -5.20 -6.98
CA ALA A 318 10.53 -4.10 -7.56
C ALA A 318 10.59 -4.14 -9.10
N ILE A 319 9.43 -4.08 -9.77
CA ILE A 319 9.33 -4.04 -11.23
C ILE A 319 9.28 -2.61 -11.77
N VAL A 320 10.04 -1.72 -11.17
CA VAL A 320 10.06 -0.28 -11.51
C VAL A 320 10.93 0.05 -12.72
N GLU A 321 11.87 -0.83 -13.06
CA GLU A 321 12.74 -0.70 -14.22
C GLU A 321 12.06 -1.18 -15.52
N ASN A 322 12.55 -0.74 -16.67
CA ASN A 322 12.04 -1.20 -17.95
C ASN A 322 12.36 -2.69 -18.20
N SER A 323 11.61 -3.34 -19.10
CA SER A 323 11.72 -4.77 -19.39
C SER A 323 13.12 -5.20 -19.84
N GLN A 324 13.89 -4.33 -20.49
CA GLN A 324 15.28 -4.64 -20.90
C GLN A 324 16.21 -4.77 -19.69
N ARG A 325 16.09 -3.82 -18.73
CA ARG A 325 16.84 -3.86 -17.47
C ARG A 325 16.45 -5.07 -16.62
N LEU A 326 15.14 -5.39 -16.54
CA LEU A 326 14.67 -6.58 -15.82
C LEU A 326 15.24 -7.87 -16.42
N ARG A 327 15.23 -8.02 -17.75
CA ARG A 327 15.90 -9.16 -18.42
C ARG A 327 17.41 -9.17 -18.20
N GLN A 328 18.06 -8.02 -18.08
CA GLN A 328 19.47 -7.93 -17.72
C GLN A 328 19.69 -8.44 -16.29
N ALA A 329 18.88 -8.00 -15.33
CA ALA A 329 18.94 -8.47 -13.94
C ALA A 329 18.81 -10.00 -13.85
N VAL A 330 17.86 -10.60 -14.57
CA VAL A 330 17.71 -12.06 -14.63
C VAL A 330 19.00 -12.75 -15.11
N ARG A 331 19.62 -12.24 -16.18
CA ARG A 331 20.89 -12.81 -16.67
C ARG A 331 22.04 -12.68 -15.67
N GLN A 332 22.08 -11.61 -14.91
CA GLN A 332 23.09 -11.39 -13.87
C GLN A 332 22.88 -12.33 -12.68
N ILE A 333 21.61 -12.48 -12.25
CA ILE A 333 21.22 -13.47 -11.23
C ILE A 333 21.62 -14.88 -11.67
N ASP A 334 21.29 -15.29 -12.91
CA ASP A 334 21.64 -16.61 -13.43
C ASP A 334 23.16 -16.91 -13.36
N ARG A 335 23.99 -15.93 -13.70
CA ARG A 335 25.45 -16.06 -13.61
C ARG A 335 25.91 -16.20 -12.17
N CYS A 336 25.42 -15.37 -11.26
CA CYS A 336 25.74 -15.40 -9.84
C CYS A 336 25.40 -16.77 -9.23
N LEU A 337 24.20 -17.29 -9.49
CA LEU A 337 23.77 -18.57 -8.91
C LEU A 337 24.48 -19.80 -9.51
N LYS A 338 24.96 -19.76 -10.75
CA LYS A 338 25.68 -20.86 -11.40
C LYS A 338 27.15 -20.96 -10.99
N THR A 339 27.78 -19.86 -10.61
CA THR A 339 29.24 -19.83 -10.34
C THR A 339 29.59 -20.71 -9.13
N GLU A 340 28.70 -20.91 -8.18
CA GLU A 340 28.96 -21.73 -6.98
C GLU A 340 28.58 -23.21 -7.12
N THR A 341 27.64 -23.56 -7.99
CA THR A 341 27.33 -24.98 -8.25
C THR A 341 28.49 -25.75 -8.87
N THR A 342 29.45 -25.02 -9.47
CA THR A 342 30.67 -25.61 -10.04
C THR A 342 31.80 -25.78 -9.02
N THR A 343 31.76 -25.12 -7.87
CA THR A 343 32.85 -25.17 -6.86
C THR A 343 32.62 -26.23 -5.77
N THR A 344 31.40 -26.74 -5.61
CA THR A 344 31.06 -27.79 -4.64
C THR A 344 31.11 -29.21 -5.21
N GLY A 345 31.48 -29.37 -6.48
CA GLY A 345 31.53 -30.65 -7.22
C GLY A 345 32.96 -31.15 -7.53
N SER A 346 34.01 -30.65 -6.86
CA SER A 346 35.40 -31.10 -7.05
C SER A 346 36.01 -31.65 -5.78
#